data_a5963d4feb470dfa5288cb541349cd6d
#
_entry.id   a5963d4feb470dfa5288cb541349cd6d
#
_cell.length_a   1.000
_cell.length_b   1.000
_cell.length_c   1.000
_cell.angle_alpha   90.00
_cell.angle_beta   90.00
_cell.angle_gamma   90.00
#
_symmetry.space_group_name_H-M   'P 1'
#
loop_
_entity.id
_entity.type
_entity.pdbx_description
1 polymer ?
#
loop_
_entity_poly.entity_id
_entity_poly.type
_entity_poly.pdbx_seq_one_letter_code
_entity_poly.pdbx_strand_id
1 'polypeptide(L)'
;VGGSSRDLLLGREFLDYDISSPYLIDDVKKVFKDADYTFKKYGIAYVKYQEVKLTLATFRKENSYVDSRHPSYIEFVDSLYLDSFRRDFTINAIYIDKDMNVIDPQNGREDLENRIIRMIGDIPTRIKEDPLRMLRALRFSYTLNFKIEDELDRYIHQNLYLLQHINKD
;
A
#
# COMPACT_ATOMS: atom_id res chain seq x y z
N VAL A 1 -3.47 5.63 -6.40
CA VAL A 1 -3.49 4.28 -5.81
C VAL A 1 -3.46 4.37 -4.28
N GLY A 2 -3.62 3.30 -3.57
CA GLY A 2 -3.53 3.29 -2.09
C GLY A 2 -4.74 3.91 -1.42
N GLY A 3 -4.49 4.68 -0.34
CA GLY A 3 -5.53 5.35 0.42
C GLY A 3 -6.32 6.36 -0.40
N SER A 4 -5.64 7.12 -1.24
CA SER A 4 -6.28 8.16 -2.05
C SER A 4 -7.28 7.60 -3.06
N SER A 5 -6.95 6.51 -3.78
CA SER A 5 -7.90 5.87 -4.71
C SER A 5 -9.09 5.24 -3.98
N ARG A 6 -8.83 4.55 -2.87
CA ARG A 6 -9.88 3.99 -2.02
C ARG A 6 -10.84 5.07 -1.52
N ASP A 7 -10.30 6.14 -0.96
CA ASP A 7 -11.12 7.19 -0.35
C ASP A 7 -11.89 7.99 -1.41
N LEU A 8 -11.30 8.19 -2.61
CA LEU A 8 -12.01 8.75 -3.75
C LEU A 8 -13.23 7.91 -4.13
N LEU A 9 -13.07 6.58 -4.25
CA LEU A 9 -14.18 5.67 -4.58
C LEU A 9 -15.25 5.59 -3.48
N LEU A 10 -14.87 5.84 -2.24
CA LEU A 10 -15.81 5.93 -1.10
C LEU A 10 -16.47 7.30 -0.96
N GLY A 11 -16.13 8.28 -1.81
CA GLY A 11 -16.60 9.66 -1.69
C GLY A 11 -16.11 10.37 -0.43
N ARG A 12 -14.93 9.98 0.09
CA ARG A 12 -14.30 10.58 1.26
C ARG A 12 -13.31 11.67 0.85
N GLU A 13 -13.19 12.70 1.66
CA GLU A 13 -12.14 13.71 1.49
C GLU A 13 -10.76 13.14 1.88
N PHE A 14 -9.73 13.50 1.14
CA PHE A 14 -8.33 13.19 1.42
C PHE A 14 -7.43 14.32 0.95
N LEU A 15 -6.29 14.49 1.62
CA LEU A 15 -5.31 15.53 1.33
C LEU A 15 -3.99 14.97 0.81
N ASP A 16 -3.74 13.69 1.04
CA ASP A 16 -2.52 13.00 0.65
C ASP A 16 -2.79 12.15 -0.60
N TYR A 17 -2.07 12.42 -1.68
CA TYR A 17 -2.21 11.68 -2.93
C TYR A 17 -1.08 10.68 -3.10
N ASP A 18 -1.42 9.40 -3.21
CA ASP A 18 -0.49 8.32 -3.52
C ASP A 18 -0.48 8.08 -5.03
N ILE A 19 0.60 8.48 -5.69
CA ILE A 19 0.79 8.33 -7.14
C ILE A 19 1.87 7.30 -7.39
N SER A 20 1.57 6.28 -8.16
CA SER A 20 2.54 5.27 -8.59
C SER A 20 2.69 5.27 -10.10
N SER A 21 3.92 5.10 -10.58
CA SER A 21 4.25 5.14 -12.00
C SER A 21 5.45 4.25 -12.31
N PRO A 22 5.72 3.93 -13.60
CA PRO A 22 6.93 3.23 -14.00
C PRO A 22 8.20 4.10 -13.95
N TYR A 23 8.06 5.43 -13.78
CA TYR A 23 9.21 6.33 -13.79
C TYR A 23 10.09 6.15 -12.55
N LEU A 24 11.40 6.12 -12.77
CA LEU A 24 12.37 6.09 -11.69
C LEU A 24 12.43 7.43 -10.96
N ILE A 25 12.80 7.43 -9.68
CA ILE A 25 12.88 8.65 -8.89
C ILE A 25 13.89 9.67 -9.47
N ASP A 26 14.91 9.22 -10.18
CA ASP A 26 15.84 10.12 -10.88
C ASP A 26 15.18 10.90 -12.03
N ASP A 27 14.16 10.34 -12.68
CA ASP A 27 13.37 11.05 -13.67
C ASP A 27 12.39 12.03 -13.00
N VAL A 28 11.78 11.61 -11.89
CA VAL A 28 10.94 12.48 -11.06
C VAL A 28 11.71 13.72 -10.60
N LYS A 29 12.99 13.55 -10.21
CA LYS A 29 13.85 14.64 -9.75
C LYS A 29 14.13 15.69 -10.83
N LYS A 30 14.09 15.32 -12.10
CA LYS A 30 14.24 16.29 -13.21
C LYS A 30 13.09 17.30 -13.27
N VAL A 31 11.89 16.87 -12.82
CA VAL A 31 10.66 17.68 -12.81
C VAL A 31 10.48 18.39 -11.46
N PHE A 32 10.63 17.67 -10.36
CA PHE A 32 10.41 18.17 -9.00
C PHE A 32 11.74 18.33 -8.27
N LYS A 33 12.46 19.44 -8.50
CA LYS A 33 13.81 19.64 -7.97
C LYS A 33 13.86 19.76 -6.45
N ASP A 34 12.82 20.30 -5.83
CA ASP A 34 12.76 20.64 -4.40
C ASP A 34 11.94 19.63 -3.57
N ALA A 35 11.74 18.40 -4.09
CA ALA A 35 11.05 17.35 -3.37
C ALA A 35 11.95 16.66 -2.33
N ASP A 36 11.33 15.99 -1.35
CA ASP A 36 12.06 15.16 -0.40
C ASP A 36 12.37 13.79 -1.01
N TYR A 37 13.65 13.47 -1.14
CA TYR A 37 14.20 12.25 -1.73
C TYR A 37 14.83 11.31 -0.69
N THR A 38 14.56 11.50 0.60
CA THR A 38 15.12 10.68 1.68
C THR A 38 14.88 9.19 1.45
N PHE A 39 13.74 8.82 0.91
CA PHE A 39 13.37 7.43 0.63
C PHE A 39 13.59 6.99 -0.83
N LYS A 40 14.44 7.69 -1.57
CA LYS A 40 14.76 7.39 -2.98
C LYS A 40 15.16 5.92 -3.20
N LYS A 41 15.92 5.31 -2.29
CA LYS A 41 16.32 3.91 -2.38
C LYS A 41 15.16 2.93 -2.45
N TYR A 42 14.00 3.32 -1.93
CA TYR A 42 12.74 2.56 -1.98
C TYR A 42 11.84 2.97 -3.15
N GLY A 43 12.33 3.85 -4.04
CA GLY A 43 11.55 4.38 -5.15
C GLY A 43 10.45 5.33 -4.70
N ILE A 44 10.68 6.13 -3.65
CA ILE A 44 9.70 7.04 -3.08
C ILE A 44 10.25 8.47 -3.03
N ALA A 45 9.43 9.44 -3.42
CA ALA A 45 9.65 10.86 -3.23
C ALA A 45 8.40 11.54 -2.69
N TYR A 46 8.58 12.54 -1.84
CA TYR A 46 7.48 13.35 -1.32
C TYR A 46 7.55 14.76 -1.92
N VAL A 47 6.46 15.17 -2.54
CA VAL A 47 6.30 16.46 -3.17
C VAL A 47 5.22 17.25 -2.46
N LYS A 48 5.50 18.50 -2.10
CA LYS A 48 4.46 19.44 -1.69
C LYS A 48 4.16 20.36 -2.88
N TYR A 49 2.94 20.32 -3.35
CA TYR A 49 2.46 21.20 -4.41
C TYR A 49 1.26 22.01 -3.89
N GLN A 50 1.45 23.30 -3.69
CA GLN A 50 0.51 24.14 -2.95
C GLN A 50 0.21 23.54 -1.56
N GLU A 51 -1.06 23.31 -1.21
CA GLU A 51 -1.48 22.69 0.06
C GLU A 51 -1.60 21.16 -0.03
N VAL A 52 -1.31 20.57 -1.21
CA VAL A 52 -1.45 19.14 -1.46
C VAL A 52 -0.13 18.43 -1.24
N LYS A 53 -0.18 17.27 -0.57
CA LYS A 53 0.96 16.36 -0.43
C LYS A 53 0.84 15.22 -1.43
N LEU A 54 1.90 15.03 -2.21
CA LEU A 54 2.01 13.96 -3.18
C LEU A 54 3.09 12.97 -2.73
N THR A 55 2.73 11.72 -2.58
CA THR A 55 3.69 10.61 -2.48
C THR A 55 3.84 10.02 -3.86
N LEU A 56 5.03 10.15 -4.45
CA LEU A 56 5.37 9.59 -5.74
C LEU A 56 6.15 8.31 -5.53
N ALA A 57 5.69 7.20 -6.09
CA ALA A 57 6.33 5.90 -5.95
C ALA A 57 6.58 5.24 -7.30
N THR A 58 7.76 4.68 -7.50
CA THR A 58 8.06 3.82 -8.64
C THR A 58 7.40 2.46 -8.43
N PHE A 59 6.79 1.89 -9.48
CA PHE A 59 6.31 0.51 -9.45
C PHE A 59 7.44 -0.44 -9.08
N ARG A 60 7.19 -1.36 -8.16
CA ARG A 60 8.21 -2.27 -7.68
C ARG A 60 7.66 -3.61 -7.21
N LYS A 61 8.51 -4.61 -7.23
CA LYS A 61 8.37 -5.86 -6.49
C LYS A 61 9.23 -5.80 -5.22
N GLU A 62 8.78 -6.44 -4.19
CA GLU A 62 9.51 -6.60 -2.95
C GLU A 62 9.73 -8.11 -2.74
N ASN A 63 11.00 -8.50 -2.58
CA ASN A 63 11.38 -9.89 -2.38
C ASN A 63 12.15 -10.00 -1.07
N SER A 64 11.83 -11.03 -0.29
CA SER A 64 12.49 -11.36 0.98
C SER A 64 12.50 -10.19 1.98
N TYR A 65 12.19 -10.50 3.23
CA TYR A 65 12.22 -9.53 4.32
C TYR A 65 13.27 -10.01 5.34
N VAL A 66 14.21 -9.15 5.71
CA VAL A 66 15.32 -9.50 6.61
C VAL A 66 14.93 -9.30 8.07
N ASP A 67 14.13 -8.28 8.34
CA ASP A 67 13.80 -7.82 9.70
C ASP A 67 12.31 -7.74 9.99
N SER A 68 11.49 -8.54 9.29
CA SER A 68 10.03 -8.55 9.39
C SER A 68 9.36 -7.18 9.12
N ARG A 69 10.03 -6.29 8.38
CA ARG A 69 9.46 -4.98 8.00
C ARG A 69 10.02 -4.43 6.69
N HIS A 70 11.32 -4.57 6.46
CA HIS A 70 11.96 -3.99 5.29
C HIS A 70 12.32 -5.08 4.28
N PRO A 71 11.94 -4.91 3.00
CA PRO A 71 12.36 -5.84 1.96
C PRO A 71 13.89 -5.77 1.82
N SER A 72 14.53 -6.93 1.73
CA SER A 72 15.98 -7.02 1.49
C SER A 72 16.35 -6.67 0.06
N TYR A 73 15.41 -6.83 -0.84
CA TYR A 73 15.60 -6.56 -2.26
C TYR A 73 14.34 -5.93 -2.87
N ILE A 74 14.55 -4.83 -3.56
CA ILE A 74 13.54 -4.11 -4.32
C ILE A 74 13.92 -4.13 -5.79
N GLU A 75 13.01 -4.60 -6.63
CA GLU A 75 13.11 -4.56 -8.08
C GLU A 75 12.10 -3.57 -8.64
N PHE A 76 12.58 -2.51 -9.30
CA PHE A 76 11.71 -1.60 -10.00
C PHE A 76 11.18 -2.25 -11.28
N VAL A 77 9.88 -2.10 -11.52
CA VAL A 77 9.15 -2.71 -12.64
C VAL A 77 8.35 -1.66 -13.40
N ASP A 78 7.94 -1.97 -14.61
CA ASP A 78 7.11 -1.09 -15.44
C ASP A 78 5.61 -1.42 -15.38
N SER A 79 5.24 -2.46 -14.62
CA SER A 79 3.87 -2.97 -14.54
C SER A 79 3.22 -2.66 -13.20
N LEU A 80 2.09 -1.94 -13.25
CA LEU A 80 1.24 -1.73 -12.07
C LEU A 80 0.67 -3.06 -11.53
N TYR A 81 0.49 -4.04 -12.42
CA TYR A 81 0.00 -5.36 -12.05
C TYR A 81 0.99 -6.03 -11.09
N LEU A 82 2.28 -5.99 -11.42
CA LEU A 82 3.34 -6.52 -10.56
C LEU A 82 3.48 -5.72 -9.26
N ASP A 83 3.32 -4.39 -9.30
CA ASP A 83 3.32 -3.53 -8.11
C ASP A 83 2.16 -3.86 -7.16
N SER A 84 1.02 -4.30 -7.67
CA SER A 84 -0.17 -4.59 -6.85
C SER A 84 0.04 -5.73 -5.85
N PHE A 85 0.85 -6.74 -6.19
CA PHE A 85 1.09 -7.92 -5.34
C PHE A 85 1.85 -7.60 -4.05
N ARG A 86 2.65 -6.54 -4.01
CA ARG A 86 3.36 -6.15 -2.79
C ARG A 86 2.48 -5.40 -1.78
N ARG A 87 1.30 -4.92 -2.21
CA ARG A 87 0.39 -4.17 -1.34
C ARG A 87 -0.25 -5.07 -0.29
N ASP A 88 -0.76 -4.44 0.75
CA ASP A 88 -1.32 -5.16 1.91
C ASP A 88 -2.72 -5.72 1.65
N PHE A 89 -3.67 -4.86 1.30
CA PHE A 89 -5.07 -5.22 1.16
C PHE A 89 -5.60 -4.86 -0.22
N THR A 90 -6.57 -5.65 -0.70
CA THR A 90 -7.19 -5.48 -2.02
C THR A 90 -7.74 -4.07 -2.23
N ILE A 91 -8.40 -3.50 -1.21
CA ILE A 91 -8.97 -2.15 -1.24
C ILE A 91 -7.92 -1.03 -1.37
N ASN A 92 -6.65 -1.32 -1.09
CA ASN A 92 -5.53 -0.40 -1.25
C ASN A 92 -4.71 -0.65 -2.52
N ALA A 93 -5.13 -1.61 -3.35
CA ALA A 93 -4.49 -1.97 -4.62
C ALA A 93 -5.35 -1.61 -5.85
N ILE A 94 -6.25 -0.66 -5.69
CA ILE A 94 -7.05 -0.09 -6.78
C ILE A 94 -6.28 1.11 -7.33
N TYR A 95 -6.10 1.15 -8.65
CA TYR A 95 -5.41 2.24 -9.35
C TYR A 95 -6.45 3.04 -10.14
N ILE A 96 -6.25 4.35 -10.19
CA ILE A 96 -7.07 5.26 -10.99
C ILE A 96 -6.10 6.05 -11.86
N ASP A 97 -6.30 6.01 -13.18
CA ASP A 97 -5.44 6.73 -14.12
C ASP A 97 -5.85 8.22 -14.27
N LYS A 98 -5.11 8.96 -15.09
CA LYS A 98 -5.37 10.39 -15.35
C LYS A 98 -6.70 10.68 -16.03
N ASP A 99 -7.29 9.68 -16.69
CA ASP A 99 -8.59 9.77 -17.39
C ASP A 99 -9.73 9.20 -16.51
N MET A 100 -9.47 8.98 -15.23
CA MET A 100 -10.39 8.43 -14.23
C MET A 100 -10.83 6.98 -14.49
N ASN A 101 -10.09 6.23 -15.32
CA ASN A 101 -10.33 4.80 -15.47
C ASN A 101 -9.82 4.05 -14.24
N VAL A 102 -10.64 3.13 -13.75
CA VAL A 102 -10.30 2.28 -12.60
C VAL A 102 -9.65 0.99 -13.09
N ILE A 103 -8.44 0.72 -12.61
CA ILE A 103 -7.66 -0.49 -12.89
C ILE A 103 -7.54 -1.27 -11.59
N ASP A 104 -8.12 -2.46 -11.53
CA ASP A 104 -8.32 -3.22 -10.29
C ASP A 104 -7.75 -4.65 -10.39
N PRO A 105 -6.42 -4.81 -10.33
CA PRO A 105 -5.79 -6.11 -10.53
C PRO A 105 -6.04 -7.12 -9.41
N GLN A 106 -6.50 -6.67 -8.24
CA GLN A 106 -6.69 -7.52 -7.05
C GLN A 106 -8.16 -7.63 -6.62
N ASN A 107 -9.11 -7.25 -7.48
CA ASN A 107 -10.56 -7.24 -7.20
C ASN A 107 -10.94 -6.44 -5.95
N GLY A 108 -10.22 -5.35 -5.69
CA GLY A 108 -10.42 -4.51 -4.52
C GLY A 108 -11.75 -3.74 -4.53
N ARG A 109 -12.34 -3.49 -5.72
CA ARG A 109 -13.64 -2.84 -5.84
C ARG A 109 -14.77 -3.67 -5.23
N GLU A 110 -14.77 -4.97 -5.50
CA GLU A 110 -15.76 -5.88 -4.92
C GLU A 110 -15.65 -5.90 -3.38
N ASP A 111 -14.43 -5.99 -2.85
CA ASP A 111 -14.21 -5.92 -1.40
C ASP A 111 -14.57 -4.55 -0.82
N LEU A 112 -14.38 -3.46 -1.57
CA LEU A 112 -14.76 -2.12 -1.17
C LEU A 112 -16.28 -1.97 -1.07
N GLU A 113 -17.03 -2.48 -2.05
CA GLU A 113 -18.50 -2.50 -2.08
C GLU A 113 -19.08 -3.37 -0.96
N ASN A 114 -18.46 -4.54 -0.70
CA ASN A 114 -18.85 -5.47 0.35
C ASN A 114 -18.34 -5.07 1.75
N ARG A 115 -17.54 -4.01 1.85
CA ARG A 115 -16.92 -3.53 3.09
C ARG A 115 -16.06 -4.58 3.79
N ILE A 116 -15.17 -5.21 3.03
CA ILE A 116 -14.28 -6.29 3.49
C ILE A 116 -12.82 -5.81 3.45
N ILE A 117 -12.07 -6.12 4.50
CA ILE A 117 -10.61 -6.03 4.54
C ILE A 117 -10.05 -7.41 4.20
N ARG A 118 -9.53 -7.57 2.99
CA ARG A 118 -8.93 -8.81 2.49
C ARG A 118 -7.46 -8.59 2.19
N MET A 119 -6.61 -9.52 2.66
CA MET A 119 -5.17 -9.48 2.38
C MET A 119 -4.88 -9.98 0.97
N ILE A 120 -3.90 -9.36 0.32
CA ILE A 120 -3.36 -9.81 -0.97
C ILE A 120 -2.33 -10.90 -0.71
N GLY A 121 -2.49 -12.06 -1.35
CA GLY A 121 -1.56 -13.19 -1.25
C GLY A 121 -1.83 -14.09 -0.04
N ASP A 122 -0.88 -14.99 0.24
CA ASP A 122 -0.97 -15.98 1.31
C ASP A 122 -0.85 -15.32 2.68
N ILE A 123 -1.87 -15.42 3.51
CA ILE A 123 -1.96 -14.72 4.80
C ILE A 123 -0.78 -15.04 5.72
N PRO A 124 -0.42 -16.32 5.98
CA PRO A 124 0.73 -16.65 6.82
C PRO A 124 2.04 -16.02 6.33
N THR A 125 2.30 -16.10 5.04
CA THR A 125 3.49 -15.53 4.41
C THR A 125 3.52 -14.01 4.57
N ARG A 126 2.43 -13.36 4.23
CA ARG A 126 2.32 -11.89 4.24
C ARG A 126 2.42 -11.30 5.65
N ILE A 127 1.86 -11.98 6.65
CA ILE A 127 1.97 -11.56 8.06
C ILE A 127 3.39 -11.78 8.60
N LYS A 128 4.06 -12.89 8.24
CA LYS A 128 5.46 -13.11 8.64
C LYS A 128 6.43 -12.10 8.02
N GLU A 129 6.18 -11.68 6.79
CA GLU A 129 6.96 -10.61 6.13
C GLU A 129 6.88 -9.28 6.89
N ASP A 130 5.67 -8.91 7.31
CA ASP A 130 5.41 -7.67 8.06
C ASP A 130 4.21 -7.86 9.01
N PRO A 131 4.46 -8.21 10.29
CA PRO A 131 3.40 -8.37 11.28
C PRO A 131 2.58 -7.10 11.55
N LEU A 132 3.09 -5.90 11.21
CA LEU A 132 2.32 -4.65 11.31
C LEU A 132 1.07 -4.66 10.42
N ARG A 133 1.01 -5.52 9.40
CA ARG A 133 -0.20 -5.72 8.59
C ARG A 133 -1.40 -6.15 9.43
N MET A 134 -1.19 -6.88 10.55
CA MET A 134 -2.28 -7.19 11.50
C MET A 134 -2.86 -5.93 12.13
N LEU A 135 -1.99 -5.03 12.62
CA LEU A 135 -2.45 -3.75 13.18
C LEU A 135 -3.09 -2.85 12.13
N ARG A 136 -2.57 -2.88 10.90
CA ARG A 136 -3.16 -2.15 9.77
C ARG A 136 -4.56 -2.67 9.43
N ALA A 137 -4.79 -4.00 9.44
CA ALA A 137 -6.11 -4.60 9.23
C ALA A 137 -7.11 -4.13 10.29
N LEU A 138 -6.74 -4.19 11.58
CA LEU A 138 -7.56 -3.71 12.68
C LEU A 138 -7.86 -2.21 12.57
N ARG A 139 -6.85 -1.39 12.25
CA ARG A 139 -7.01 0.04 12.05
C ARG A 139 -7.99 0.34 10.92
N PHE A 140 -7.85 -0.31 9.75
CA PHE A 140 -8.76 -0.09 8.62
C PHE A 140 -10.17 -0.59 8.93
N SER A 141 -10.31 -1.73 9.61
CA SER A 141 -11.62 -2.21 10.06
C SER A 141 -12.33 -1.15 10.91
N TYR A 142 -11.63 -0.56 11.87
CA TYR A 142 -12.18 0.48 12.72
C TYR A 142 -12.48 1.79 11.96
N THR A 143 -11.49 2.31 11.20
CA THR A 143 -11.60 3.63 10.56
C THR A 143 -12.55 3.67 9.36
N LEU A 144 -12.70 2.55 8.66
CA LEU A 144 -13.59 2.41 7.52
C LEU A 144 -14.96 1.81 7.90
N ASN A 145 -15.08 1.22 9.09
CA ASN A 145 -16.20 0.39 9.51
C ASN A 145 -16.42 -0.79 8.56
N PHE A 146 -15.32 -1.51 8.25
CA PHE A 146 -15.30 -2.67 7.39
C PHE A 146 -15.03 -3.94 8.20
N LYS A 147 -15.59 -5.06 7.77
CA LYS A 147 -15.30 -6.38 8.34
C LYS A 147 -13.95 -6.89 7.85
N ILE A 148 -13.14 -7.44 8.74
CA ILE A 148 -11.97 -8.24 8.34
C ILE A 148 -12.48 -9.58 7.81
N GLU A 149 -11.91 -10.06 6.69
CA GLU A 149 -12.21 -11.38 6.17
C GLU A 149 -12.00 -12.46 7.23
N ASP A 150 -12.90 -13.44 7.31
CA ASP A 150 -12.94 -14.41 8.42
C ASP A 150 -11.64 -15.21 8.57
N GLU A 151 -10.96 -15.55 7.47
CA GLU A 151 -9.68 -16.26 7.52
C GLU A 151 -8.57 -15.37 8.09
N LEU A 152 -8.49 -14.12 7.62
CA LEU A 152 -7.52 -13.14 8.12
C LEU A 152 -7.76 -12.82 9.60
N ASP A 153 -9.00 -12.64 10.00
CA ASP A 153 -9.37 -12.34 11.38
C ASP A 153 -8.96 -13.48 12.33
N ARG A 154 -9.26 -14.73 11.96
CA ARG A 154 -8.82 -15.91 12.71
C ARG A 154 -7.30 -15.99 12.82
N TYR A 155 -6.59 -15.75 11.72
CA TYR A 155 -5.14 -15.79 11.71
C TYR A 155 -4.54 -14.73 12.63
N ILE A 156 -5.08 -13.51 12.61
CA ILE A 156 -4.66 -12.40 13.50
C ILE A 156 -4.79 -12.84 14.95
N HIS A 157 -5.97 -13.33 15.36
CA HIS A 157 -6.21 -13.73 16.75
C HIS A 157 -5.28 -14.85 17.23
N GLN A 158 -4.92 -15.78 16.38
CA GLN A 158 -4.03 -16.90 16.70
C GLN A 158 -2.55 -16.52 16.71
N ASN A 159 -2.16 -15.39 16.13
CA ASN A 159 -0.76 -15.03 15.89
C ASN A 159 -0.37 -13.65 16.45
N LEU A 160 -1.10 -13.10 17.41
CA LEU A 160 -0.80 -11.80 18.03
C LEU A 160 0.60 -11.75 18.66
N TYR A 161 1.16 -12.90 19.06
CA TYR A 161 2.50 -12.99 19.62
C TYR A 161 3.59 -12.49 18.65
N LEU A 162 3.35 -12.50 17.34
CA LEU A 162 4.28 -11.99 16.33
C LEU A 162 4.52 -10.48 16.48
N LEU A 163 3.59 -9.74 17.09
CA LEU A 163 3.74 -8.32 17.37
C LEU A 163 4.74 -8.01 18.49
N GLN A 164 5.08 -9.00 19.33
CA GLN A 164 6.00 -8.80 20.45
C GLN A 164 7.44 -8.54 19.99
N HIS A 165 7.79 -8.96 18.78
CA HIS A 165 9.14 -8.82 18.21
C HIS A 165 9.30 -7.58 17.32
N ILE A 166 8.27 -6.73 17.23
CA ILE A 166 8.36 -5.49 16.47
C ILE A 166 9.01 -4.43 17.35
N ASN A 167 10.13 -3.86 16.87
CA ASN A 167 10.73 -2.71 17.52
C ASN A 167 9.74 -1.56 17.60
N LYS A 168 9.69 -0.89 18.73
CA LYS A 168 8.76 0.23 19.00
C LYS A 168 9.22 1.56 18.39
N ASP A 169 10.21 1.52 17.50
CA ASP A 169 10.80 2.72 16.89
C ASP A 169 10.03 3.15 15.65
#